data_282f78daf67435e45181c060617c52b8
#
_entry.id   282f78daf67435e45181c060617c52b8
#
_cell.length_a   1.000
_cell.length_b   1.000
_cell.length_c   1.000
_cell.angle_alpha   90.00
_cell.angle_beta   90.00
_cell.angle_gamma   90.00
#
_symmetry.space_group_name_H-M   'P 1'
#
loop_
_entity.id
_entity.type
_entity.pdbx_description
1 polymer ?
#
loop_
_entity_poly.entity_id
_entity_poly.type
_entity_poly.pdbx_seq_one_letter_code
_entity_poly.pdbx_strand_id
1 'polypeptide(L)'
;MAMTIRYRTEEGILRVSLEGEIDHHEAIRLMERLRGLVEDHLPGKMELDLTDLAFMDSSGIAVVVQTARALARCGGTLSVVNTPPQAKKVLTCAGIHRMVDIR
;
A
#
# COMPACT_ATOMS: atom_id res chain seq x y z
N MET A 1 9.00 -15.96 0.21
CA MET A 1 10.02 -14.96 0.54
C MET A 1 9.38 -13.85 1.38
N ALA A 2 10.05 -13.47 2.47
CA ALA A 2 9.52 -12.44 3.35
C ALA A 2 9.55 -11.08 2.67
N MET A 3 8.54 -10.27 2.96
CA MET A 3 8.45 -8.92 2.44
C MET A 3 9.24 -7.96 3.32
N THR A 4 9.97 -7.05 2.69
CA THR A 4 10.66 -5.97 3.40
C THR A 4 9.86 -4.70 3.27
N ILE A 5 9.64 -4.04 4.41
CA ILE A 5 8.91 -2.77 4.48
C ILE A 5 9.86 -1.71 4.99
N ARG A 6 10.00 -0.62 4.24
CA ARG A 6 10.78 0.54 4.65
C ARG A 6 9.87 1.75 4.61
N TYR A 7 10.08 2.70 5.50
CA TYR A 7 9.26 3.90 5.50
C TYR A 7 10.07 5.11 5.94
N ARG A 8 9.60 6.27 5.52
CA ARG A 8 10.13 7.56 5.96
C ARG A 8 9.03 8.60 5.87
N THR A 9 9.14 9.63 6.69
CA THR A 9 8.27 10.80 6.60
C THR A 9 9.04 11.92 5.91
N GLU A 10 8.43 12.52 4.90
CA GLU A 10 9.07 13.57 4.11
C GLU A 10 8.03 14.58 3.68
N GLU A 11 8.17 15.81 4.12
CA GLU A 11 7.24 16.90 3.79
C GLU A 11 5.78 16.57 4.10
N GLY A 12 5.53 15.92 5.24
CA GLY A 12 4.19 15.54 5.66
C GLY A 12 3.62 14.31 4.97
N ILE A 13 4.40 13.68 4.09
CA ILE A 13 3.99 12.47 3.39
C ILE A 13 4.69 11.26 4.02
N LEU A 14 3.92 10.25 4.37
CA LEU A 14 4.46 8.98 4.82
C LEU A 14 4.70 8.10 3.58
N ARG A 15 5.97 7.90 3.24
CA ARG A 15 6.36 7.07 2.08
C ARG A 15 6.76 5.70 2.56
N VAL A 16 6.09 4.68 2.04
CA VAL A 16 6.32 3.28 2.41
C VAL A 16 6.73 2.50 1.17
N SER A 17 7.90 1.89 1.21
CA SER A 17 8.42 1.09 0.10
C SER A 17 8.28 -0.39 0.45
N LEU A 18 7.76 -1.17 -0.48
CA LEU A 18 7.56 -2.60 -0.34
C LEU A 18 8.48 -3.36 -1.29
N GLU A 19 9.21 -4.33 -0.74
CA GLU A 19 10.10 -5.17 -1.52
C GLU A 19 9.73 -6.64 -1.29
N GLY A 20 9.57 -7.39 -2.37
CA GLY A 20 9.22 -8.81 -2.30
C GLY A 20 7.93 -9.12 -3.04
N GLU A 21 7.17 -10.06 -2.48
CA GLU A 21 5.92 -10.51 -3.10
C GLU A 21 4.77 -10.40 -2.11
N ILE A 22 3.62 -9.93 -2.60
CA ILE A 22 2.41 -9.91 -1.79
C ILE A 22 1.57 -11.13 -2.15
N ASP A 23 1.67 -12.16 -1.33
CA ASP A 23 0.82 -13.34 -1.41
C ASP A 23 -0.13 -13.34 -0.20
N HIS A 24 -0.95 -14.38 -0.09
CA HIS A 24 -1.95 -14.47 0.97
C HIS A 24 -1.34 -14.38 2.38
N HIS A 25 -0.21 -15.03 2.62
CA HIS A 25 0.43 -15.01 3.94
C HIS A 25 1.00 -13.64 4.26
N GLU A 26 1.71 -13.05 3.30
CA GLU A 26 2.32 -11.76 3.52
C GLU A 26 1.30 -10.63 3.62
N ALA A 27 0.16 -10.77 2.93
CA ALA A 27 -0.88 -9.74 2.94
C ALA A 27 -1.40 -9.48 4.35
N ILE A 28 -1.61 -10.53 5.16
CA ILE A 28 -2.12 -10.38 6.53
C ILE A 28 -1.13 -9.60 7.39
N ARG A 29 0.14 -9.97 7.31
CA ARG A 29 1.20 -9.31 8.07
C ARG A 29 1.39 -7.86 7.60
N LEU A 30 1.33 -7.66 6.30
CA LEU A 30 1.48 -6.35 5.69
C LEU A 30 0.35 -5.41 6.12
N MET A 31 -0.90 -5.89 6.12
CA MET A 31 -2.03 -5.08 6.55
C MET A 31 -1.87 -4.61 8.00
N GLU A 32 -1.40 -5.49 8.89
CA GLU A 32 -1.16 -5.12 10.29
C GLU A 32 -0.07 -4.07 10.40
N ARG A 33 1.03 -4.23 9.66
CA ARG A 33 2.15 -3.29 9.69
C ARG A 33 1.74 -1.92 9.15
N LEU A 34 1.01 -1.90 8.03
CA LEU A 34 0.58 -0.64 7.44
C LEU A 34 -0.43 0.07 8.33
N ARG A 35 -1.35 -0.68 8.94
CA ARG A 35 -2.29 -0.08 9.89
C ARG A 35 -1.55 0.54 11.07
N GLY A 36 -0.53 -0.15 11.60
CA GLY A 36 0.29 0.39 12.68
C GLY A 36 0.99 1.68 12.30
N LEU A 37 1.52 1.75 11.08
CA LEU A 37 2.17 2.97 10.59
C LEU A 37 1.17 4.12 10.48
N VAL A 38 -0.04 3.86 10.01
CA VAL A 38 -1.09 4.89 9.94
C VAL A 38 -1.46 5.38 11.32
N GLU A 39 -1.65 4.47 12.28
CA GLU A 39 -2.02 4.83 13.65
C GLU A 39 -0.93 5.62 14.36
N ASP A 40 0.33 5.26 14.12
CA ASP A 40 1.47 5.91 14.76
C ASP A 40 1.75 7.30 14.19
N HIS A 41 1.57 7.48 12.89
CA HIS A 41 1.97 8.71 12.20
C HIS A 41 0.80 9.64 11.87
N LEU A 42 -0.43 9.11 11.79
CA LEU A 42 -1.63 9.86 11.41
C LEU A 42 -1.39 10.76 10.20
N PRO A 43 -0.87 10.21 9.09
CA PRO A 43 -0.45 11.04 7.96
C PRO A 43 -1.65 11.60 7.20
N GLY A 44 -1.51 12.83 6.72
CA GLY A 44 -2.49 13.39 5.80
C GLY A 44 -2.39 12.75 4.42
N LYS A 45 -1.21 12.25 4.07
CA LYS A 45 -0.98 11.56 2.81
C LYS A 45 0.02 10.43 3.01
N MET A 46 -0.29 9.28 2.42
CA MET A 46 0.60 8.13 2.41
C MET A 46 0.82 7.68 0.97
N GLU A 47 2.06 7.32 0.64
CA GLU A 47 2.41 6.73 -0.65
C GLU A 47 2.96 5.34 -0.44
N LEU A 48 2.38 4.36 -1.15
CA LEU A 48 2.96 3.03 -1.26
C LEU A 48 3.80 2.99 -2.52
N ASP A 49 5.11 2.86 -2.36
CA ASP A 49 6.04 2.78 -3.47
C ASP A 49 6.32 1.31 -3.78
N LEU A 50 5.92 0.88 -4.96
CA LEU A 50 6.01 -0.51 -5.39
C LEU A 50 7.15 -0.76 -6.38
N THR A 51 8.16 0.12 -6.40
CA THR A 51 9.31 -0.02 -7.31
C THR A 51 9.94 -1.42 -7.22
N ASP A 52 10.11 -1.94 -6.01
CA ASP A 52 10.80 -3.21 -5.78
C ASP A 52 9.86 -4.37 -5.51
N LEU A 53 8.59 -4.20 -5.83
CA LEU A 53 7.61 -5.29 -5.70
C LEU A 53 7.75 -6.24 -6.89
N ALA A 54 8.00 -7.53 -6.60
CA ALA A 54 8.19 -8.53 -7.64
C ALA A 54 6.87 -9.12 -8.13
N PHE A 55 5.86 -9.21 -7.25
CA PHE A 55 4.59 -9.85 -7.59
C PHE A 55 3.51 -9.48 -6.58
N MET A 56 2.26 -9.41 -7.07
CA MET A 56 1.08 -9.21 -6.23
C MET A 56 -0.02 -10.15 -6.70
N ASP A 57 -0.56 -10.98 -5.79
CA ASP A 57 -1.78 -11.72 -6.09
C ASP A 57 -3.00 -10.90 -5.63
N SER A 58 -4.19 -11.49 -5.72
CA SER A 58 -5.43 -10.78 -5.39
C SER A 58 -5.51 -10.36 -3.92
N SER A 59 -4.68 -10.93 -3.04
CA SER A 59 -4.63 -10.50 -1.64
C SER A 59 -4.14 -9.06 -1.50
N GLY A 60 -3.37 -8.58 -2.47
CA GLY A 60 -2.92 -7.18 -2.49
C GLY A 60 -4.05 -6.17 -2.58
N ILE A 61 -5.18 -6.59 -3.13
CA ILE A 61 -6.37 -5.73 -3.21
C ILE A 61 -6.83 -5.37 -1.80
N ALA A 62 -6.92 -6.37 -0.91
CA ALA A 62 -7.32 -6.13 0.47
C ALA A 62 -6.31 -5.24 1.21
N VAL A 63 -5.01 -5.40 0.94
CA VAL A 63 -3.98 -4.56 1.53
C VAL A 63 -4.22 -3.09 1.19
N VAL A 64 -4.45 -2.78 -0.07
CA VAL A 64 -4.67 -1.40 -0.52
C VAL A 64 -5.98 -0.84 0.04
N VAL A 65 -7.06 -1.62 -0.04
CA VAL A 65 -8.38 -1.19 0.45
C VAL A 65 -8.35 -0.91 1.95
N GLN A 66 -7.78 -1.82 2.75
CA GLN A 66 -7.74 -1.65 4.20
C GLN A 66 -6.87 -0.46 4.60
N THR A 67 -5.75 -0.25 3.90
CA THR A 67 -4.88 0.89 4.16
C THR A 67 -5.59 2.21 3.84
N ALA A 68 -6.28 2.26 2.70
CA ALA A 68 -7.05 3.45 2.32
C ALA A 68 -8.13 3.78 3.34
N ARG A 69 -8.82 2.75 3.85
CA ARG A 69 -9.86 2.94 4.88
C ARG A 69 -9.28 3.43 6.19
N ALA A 70 -8.14 2.87 6.60
CA ALA A 70 -7.48 3.32 7.83
C ALA A 70 -7.09 4.79 7.74
N LEU A 71 -6.55 5.20 6.59
CA LEU A 71 -6.20 6.60 6.34
C LEU A 71 -7.43 7.50 6.36
N ALA A 72 -8.51 7.07 5.72
CA ALA A 72 -9.74 7.87 5.67
C ALA A 72 -10.29 8.19 7.06
N ARG A 73 -10.15 7.26 8.00
CA ARG A 73 -10.59 7.49 9.39
C ARG A 73 -9.81 8.61 10.07
N CYS A 74 -8.60 8.88 9.60
CA CYS A 74 -7.75 9.96 10.12
C CYS A 74 -7.73 11.19 9.22
N GLY A 75 -8.59 11.22 8.20
CA GLY A 75 -8.62 12.33 7.22
C GLY A 75 -7.49 12.26 6.21
N GLY A 76 -6.81 11.12 6.06
CA GLY A 76 -5.72 10.96 5.13
C GLY A 76 -6.13 10.30 3.82
N THR A 77 -5.22 10.35 2.84
CA THR A 77 -5.42 9.73 1.53
C THR A 77 -4.23 8.85 1.16
N LEU A 78 -4.48 7.87 0.28
CA LEU A 78 -3.48 6.94 -0.19
C LEU A 78 -3.23 7.10 -1.68
N SER A 79 -1.95 7.06 -2.06
CA SER A 79 -1.54 6.91 -3.46
C SER A 79 -0.63 5.68 -3.55
N VAL A 80 -0.73 4.96 -4.65
CA VAL A 80 0.16 3.85 -4.97
C VAL A 80 1.02 4.31 -6.14
N VAL A 81 2.33 4.33 -5.97
CA VAL A 81 3.25 4.90 -6.97
C VAL A 81 4.27 3.88 -7.45
N ASN A 82 4.80 4.12 -8.64
CA ASN A 82 5.78 3.22 -9.28
C ASN A 82 5.25 1.79 -9.36
N THR A 83 3.99 1.67 -9.74
CA THR A 83 3.27 0.40 -9.73
C THR A 83 3.70 -0.47 -10.91
N PRO A 84 4.31 -1.65 -10.68
CA PRO A 84 4.68 -2.54 -11.77
C PRO A 84 3.45 -2.98 -12.57
N PRO A 85 3.61 -3.30 -13.87
CA PRO A 85 2.46 -3.65 -14.71
C PRO A 85 1.60 -4.77 -14.18
N GLN A 86 2.20 -5.81 -13.59
CA GLN A 86 1.45 -6.94 -13.05
C GLN A 86 0.56 -6.52 -11.87
N ALA A 87 1.11 -5.75 -10.93
CA ALA A 87 0.36 -5.25 -9.79
C ALA A 87 -0.71 -4.25 -10.24
N LYS A 88 -0.37 -3.39 -11.19
CA LYS A 88 -1.31 -2.41 -11.71
C LYS A 88 -2.53 -3.09 -12.34
N LYS A 89 -2.30 -4.18 -13.06
CA LYS A 89 -3.38 -4.95 -13.67
C LYS A 89 -4.30 -5.55 -12.60
N VAL A 90 -3.72 -6.14 -11.54
CA VAL A 90 -4.50 -6.70 -10.43
C VAL A 90 -5.40 -5.64 -9.81
N LEU A 91 -4.84 -4.47 -9.51
CA LEU A 91 -5.56 -3.39 -8.84
C LEU A 91 -6.62 -2.76 -9.75
N THR A 92 -6.29 -2.49 -11.01
CA THR A 92 -7.23 -1.84 -11.92
C THR A 92 -8.37 -2.77 -12.32
N CYS A 93 -8.11 -4.08 -12.48
CA CYS A 93 -9.18 -5.04 -12.76
C CYS A 93 -10.19 -5.14 -11.61
N ALA A 94 -9.75 -4.85 -10.39
CA ALA A 94 -10.62 -4.82 -9.21
C ALA A 94 -11.29 -3.46 -9.00
N GLY A 95 -11.02 -2.48 -9.85
CA GLY A 95 -11.61 -1.15 -9.75
C GLY A 95 -10.98 -0.25 -8.71
N ILE A 96 -9.81 -0.63 -8.18
CA ILE A 96 -9.15 0.09 -7.08
C ILE A 96 -8.73 1.50 -7.51
N HIS A 97 -8.43 1.70 -8.79
CA HIS A 97 -8.07 3.02 -9.33
C HIS A 97 -9.19 4.07 -9.17
N ARG A 98 -10.40 3.63 -8.83
CA ARG A 98 -11.53 4.55 -8.60
C ARG A 98 -11.54 5.12 -7.18
N MET A 99 -10.86 4.47 -6.24
CA MET A 99 -10.83 4.91 -4.86
C MET A 99 -9.44 5.35 -4.40
N VAL A 100 -8.39 4.96 -5.12
CA VAL A 100 -6.99 5.24 -4.77
C VAL A 100 -6.29 5.68 -6.04
N ASP A 101 -5.43 6.70 -5.91
CA ASP A 101 -4.59 7.14 -7.02
C ASP A 101 -3.50 6.09 -7.27
N ILE A 102 -3.50 5.49 -8.45
CA ILE A 102 -2.52 4.46 -8.84
C ILE A 102 -1.70 4.99 -10.00
N ARG A 103 -0.40 5.14 -9.78
CA ARG A 103 0.54 5.69 -10.75
C ARG A 103 1.70 4.77 -11.04
#